data_8ff2ca74f249fd3be1c7be7ba667f839
#
_entry.id   8ff2ca74f249fd3be1c7be7ba667f839
#
_cell.length_a   1.000
_cell.length_b   1.000
_cell.length_c   1.000
_cell.angle_alpha   90.00
_cell.angle_beta   90.00
_cell.angle_gamma   90.00
#
_symmetry.space_group_name_H-M   'P 1'
#
loop_
_entity.id
_entity.type
_entity.pdbx_description
1 polymer ?
#
loop_
_entity_poly.entity_id
_entity_poly.type
_entity_poly.pdbx_seq_one_letter_code
_entity_poly.pdbx_strand_id
1 'polypeptide(L)'
;GREVTVLDMACGTGGMLATAHDFIVRMNPDANVRLFGQENSPESHAICLADMLIKNQAAENIRFADTMKEDCFEDTDMRFVIANPPFGESWGGKDAGDGVEKAVRKEHKKGKDGRFPAGLPATGDMQLLFMQHAVAKMQKKVGRAAIITNGSPLFSGNTTSGESQIRRYLLENDLVEAIIGLPSQLFYNTDIAIYAFILSKGKREEREGKVQFIDATDMWTPLKRSLGKKRREISKKQITLITEMYSDFAPGKKTIWDEKRKHDCVIESKIFDREEFLYKEWSVYQPLQRSGAINAETIEALRNSAYFTANTNIFNEAKFEELEENNPRSDADEKAYQKQLKGREFTASV
;
A
#
# COMPACT_ATOMS: atom_id res chain seq x y z
N GLY A 1 19.40 -25.61 -20.60
CA GLY A 1 18.09 -25.16 -20.10
C GLY A 1 17.93 -23.65 -20.27
N ARG A 2 16.68 -23.18 -20.33
CA ARG A 2 16.43 -21.73 -20.43
C ARG A 2 16.75 -21.08 -19.08
N GLU A 3 17.52 -20.00 -19.09
CA GLU A 3 17.82 -19.23 -17.89
C GLU A 3 16.55 -18.60 -17.30
N VAL A 4 16.38 -18.73 -15.99
CA VAL A 4 15.26 -18.17 -15.23
C VAL A 4 15.82 -17.27 -14.13
N THR A 5 15.67 -15.96 -14.30
CA THR A 5 16.11 -14.96 -13.34
C THR A 5 15.01 -14.65 -12.33
N VAL A 6 15.34 -14.63 -11.05
CA VAL A 6 14.41 -14.28 -9.94
C VAL A 6 15.06 -13.19 -9.10
N LEU A 7 14.38 -12.06 -8.96
CA LEU A 7 14.80 -10.95 -8.10
C LEU A 7 13.89 -10.82 -6.90
N ASP A 8 14.47 -10.72 -5.72
CA ASP A 8 13.81 -10.21 -4.52
C ASP A 8 14.40 -8.85 -4.15
N MET A 9 13.56 -7.82 -4.22
CA MET A 9 13.96 -6.41 -4.06
C MET A 9 14.10 -5.98 -2.58
N ALA A 10 13.70 -6.82 -1.65
CA ALA A 10 13.83 -6.63 -0.19
C ALA A 10 14.00 -8.02 0.43
N CYS A 11 15.12 -8.67 0.09
CA CYS A 11 15.24 -10.13 0.23
C CYS A 11 15.38 -10.61 1.69
N GLY A 12 15.62 -9.71 2.64
CA GLY A 12 15.78 -10.09 4.02
C GLY A 12 16.88 -11.15 4.16
N THR A 13 16.54 -12.26 4.82
CA THR A 13 17.43 -13.42 4.97
C THR A 13 17.42 -14.39 3.79
N GLY A 14 16.76 -14.07 2.68
CA GLY A 14 16.75 -14.86 1.45
C GLY A 14 15.71 -16.00 1.41
N GLY A 15 14.81 -16.08 2.38
CA GLY A 15 13.85 -17.19 2.49
C GLY A 15 12.91 -17.33 1.29
N MET A 16 12.45 -16.20 0.72
CA MET A 16 11.59 -16.21 -0.49
C MET A 16 12.38 -16.65 -1.72
N LEU A 17 13.62 -16.18 -1.89
CA LEU A 17 14.50 -16.60 -2.99
C LEU A 17 14.76 -18.10 -2.97
N ALA A 18 15.11 -18.65 -1.80
CA ALA A 18 15.33 -20.08 -1.63
C ALA A 18 14.07 -20.89 -1.96
N THR A 19 12.92 -20.46 -1.46
CA THR A 19 11.63 -21.13 -1.75
C THR A 19 11.29 -21.07 -3.24
N ALA A 20 11.51 -19.94 -3.89
CA ALA A 20 11.28 -19.78 -5.32
C ALA A 20 12.19 -20.69 -6.16
N HIS A 21 13.48 -20.76 -5.81
CA HIS A 21 14.44 -21.69 -6.44
C HIS A 21 13.97 -23.13 -6.37
N ASP A 22 13.68 -23.60 -5.15
CA ASP A 22 13.27 -24.99 -4.92
C ASP A 22 11.97 -25.35 -5.65
N PHE A 23 11.05 -24.39 -5.73
CA PHE A 23 9.80 -24.56 -6.46
C PHE A 23 10.04 -24.68 -7.98
N ILE A 24 10.86 -23.78 -8.55
CA ILE A 24 11.15 -23.76 -10.00
C ILE A 24 11.89 -25.04 -10.41
N VAL A 25 12.92 -25.43 -9.66
CA VAL A 25 13.70 -26.65 -9.95
C VAL A 25 12.83 -27.91 -9.81
N ARG A 26 11.92 -27.94 -8.85
CA ARG A 26 10.96 -29.07 -8.71
C ARG A 26 10.01 -29.18 -9.89
N MET A 27 9.57 -28.03 -10.43
CA MET A 27 8.70 -27.96 -11.61
C MET A 27 9.43 -28.29 -12.89
N ASN A 28 10.67 -27.87 -13.01
CA ASN A 28 11.54 -28.10 -14.16
C ASN A 28 12.99 -28.31 -13.69
N PRO A 29 13.44 -29.58 -13.54
CA PRO A 29 14.80 -29.88 -13.10
C PRO A 29 15.91 -29.36 -14.02
N ASP A 30 15.60 -29.09 -15.29
CA ASP A 30 16.56 -28.56 -16.28
C ASP A 30 16.63 -27.03 -16.27
N ALA A 31 15.89 -26.35 -15.40
CA ALA A 31 15.91 -24.90 -15.31
C ALA A 31 17.24 -24.42 -14.72
N ASN A 32 17.89 -23.48 -15.42
CA ASN A 32 19.02 -22.74 -14.88
C ASN A 32 18.51 -21.53 -14.14
N VAL A 33 18.29 -21.66 -12.81
CA VAL A 33 17.75 -20.60 -11.97
C VAL A 33 18.87 -19.73 -11.43
N ARG A 34 18.78 -18.41 -11.70
CA ARG A 34 19.67 -17.40 -11.12
C ARG A 34 18.89 -16.50 -10.19
N LEU A 35 19.35 -16.45 -8.94
CA LEU A 35 18.77 -15.63 -7.88
C LEU A 35 19.51 -14.30 -7.80
N PHE A 36 18.74 -13.23 -7.58
CA PHE A 36 19.22 -11.87 -7.37
C PHE A 36 18.49 -11.31 -6.14
N GLY A 37 19.20 -10.56 -5.30
CA GLY A 37 18.60 -9.95 -4.11
C GLY A 37 19.20 -8.59 -3.78
N GLN A 38 18.37 -7.69 -3.25
CA GLN A 38 18.81 -6.47 -2.60
C GLN A 38 18.29 -6.43 -1.16
N GLU A 39 19.13 -5.99 -0.23
CA GLU A 39 18.81 -5.87 1.18
C GLU A 39 19.61 -4.73 1.81
N ASN A 40 18.94 -3.88 2.61
CA ASN A 40 19.56 -2.72 3.26
C ASN A 40 19.89 -2.94 4.74
N SER A 41 19.45 -4.07 5.35
CA SER A 41 19.86 -4.45 6.71
C SER A 41 21.16 -5.26 6.66
N PRO A 42 22.23 -4.81 7.34
CA PRO A 42 23.51 -5.54 7.35
C PRO A 42 23.38 -6.96 7.89
N GLU A 43 22.58 -7.14 8.95
CA GLU A 43 22.38 -8.44 9.59
C GLU A 43 21.63 -9.41 8.67
N SER A 44 20.52 -8.94 8.08
CA SER A 44 19.72 -9.76 7.15
C SER A 44 20.52 -10.13 5.91
N HIS A 45 21.26 -9.16 5.35
CA HIS A 45 22.14 -9.38 4.20
C HIS A 45 23.20 -10.45 4.50
N ALA A 46 23.90 -10.37 5.66
CA ALA A 46 24.90 -11.33 6.04
C ALA A 46 24.32 -12.75 6.20
N ILE A 47 23.13 -12.88 6.78
CA ILE A 47 22.42 -14.16 6.87
C ILE A 47 22.05 -14.69 5.48
N CYS A 48 21.55 -13.82 4.60
CA CYS A 48 21.22 -14.20 3.23
C CYS A 48 22.44 -14.73 2.46
N LEU A 49 23.59 -14.03 2.57
CA LEU A 49 24.83 -14.49 1.95
C LEU A 49 25.24 -15.87 2.45
N ALA A 50 25.18 -16.09 3.76
CA ALA A 50 25.51 -17.39 4.35
C ALA A 50 24.57 -18.51 3.85
N ASP A 51 23.27 -18.25 3.77
CA ASP A 51 22.27 -19.19 3.25
C ASP A 51 22.51 -19.52 1.76
N MET A 52 22.81 -18.50 0.95
CA MET A 52 23.15 -18.70 -0.47
C MET A 52 24.39 -19.59 -0.64
N LEU A 53 25.45 -19.33 0.14
CA LEU A 53 26.68 -20.14 0.10
C LEU A 53 26.42 -21.60 0.52
N ILE A 54 25.67 -21.81 1.59
CA ILE A 54 25.30 -23.16 2.07
C ILE A 54 24.51 -23.93 1.00
N LYS A 55 23.67 -23.25 0.25
CA LYS A 55 22.84 -23.81 -0.84
C LYS A 55 23.56 -23.84 -2.19
N ASN A 56 24.83 -23.52 -2.23
CA ASN A 56 25.63 -23.43 -3.46
C ASN A 56 25.00 -22.52 -4.51
N GLN A 57 24.43 -21.40 -4.08
CA GLN A 57 23.89 -20.35 -4.93
C GLN A 57 24.88 -19.18 -5.05
N ALA A 58 24.73 -18.36 -6.11
CA ALA A 58 25.61 -17.25 -6.41
C ALA A 58 25.41 -16.08 -5.41
N ALA A 59 26.19 -16.09 -4.32
CA ALA A 59 26.10 -15.08 -3.26
C ALA A 59 26.46 -13.66 -3.77
N GLU A 60 27.27 -13.56 -4.82
CA GLU A 60 27.63 -12.29 -5.48
C GLU A 60 26.44 -11.56 -6.12
N ASN A 61 25.34 -12.24 -6.38
CA ASN A 61 24.09 -11.65 -6.84
C ASN A 61 23.22 -11.08 -5.70
N ILE A 62 23.64 -11.19 -4.46
CA ILE A 62 22.98 -10.56 -3.32
C ILE A 62 23.72 -9.29 -2.96
N ARG A 63 23.05 -8.15 -3.13
CA ARG A 63 23.65 -6.82 -2.97
C ARG A 63 23.19 -6.17 -1.68
N PHE A 64 24.16 -5.59 -0.96
CA PHE A 64 23.88 -4.73 0.19
C PHE A 64 23.59 -3.33 -0.31
N ALA A 65 22.29 -3.00 -0.47
CA ALA A 65 21.86 -1.71 -0.97
C ALA A 65 20.38 -1.43 -0.67
N ASP A 66 20.06 -0.16 -0.57
CA ASP A 66 18.68 0.32 -0.48
C ASP A 66 18.06 0.39 -1.87
N THR A 67 17.04 -0.40 -2.13
CA THR A 67 16.35 -0.50 -3.44
C THR A 67 15.74 0.83 -3.88
N MET A 68 15.33 1.69 -2.96
CA MET A 68 14.80 3.01 -3.32
C MET A 68 15.93 3.94 -3.79
N LYS A 69 17.13 3.80 -3.23
CA LYS A 69 18.30 4.62 -3.62
C LYS A 69 18.87 4.21 -4.96
N GLU A 70 19.03 2.92 -5.18
CA GLU A 70 19.68 2.41 -6.39
C GLU A 70 19.13 1.06 -6.85
N ASP A 71 19.25 0.80 -8.13
CA ASP A 71 19.03 -0.51 -8.75
C ASP A 71 20.39 -1.16 -9.01
N CYS A 72 20.75 -2.15 -8.23
CA CYS A 72 22.04 -2.86 -8.39
C CYS A 72 22.10 -3.75 -9.63
N PHE A 73 21.00 -3.87 -10.36
CA PHE A 73 20.85 -4.79 -11.49
C PHE A 73 20.28 -4.07 -12.73
N GLU A 74 20.65 -2.79 -12.96
CA GLU A 74 20.08 -1.94 -14.03
C GLU A 74 20.05 -2.65 -15.40
N ASP A 75 21.10 -3.39 -15.74
CA ASP A 75 21.24 -4.06 -17.04
C ASP A 75 20.63 -5.46 -17.11
N THR A 76 19.89 -5.88 -16.07
CA THR A 76 19.33 -7.23 -16.01
C THR A 76 17.81 -7.20 -15.93
N ASP A 77 17.16 -7.72 -16.94
CA ASP A 77 15.72 -7.98 -16.94
C ASP A 77 15.40 -9.29 -16.21
N MET A 78 14.40 -9.27 -15.36
CA MET A 78 14.02 -10.38 -14.50
C MET A 78 12.81 -11.13 -15.02
N ARG A 79 12.90 -12.47 -15.09
CA ARG A 79 11.76 -13.31 -15.44
C ARG A 79 10.70 -13.28 -14.35
N PHE A 80 11.13 -13.32 -13.07
CA PHE A 80 10.28 -13.19 -11.90
C PHE A 80 10.84 -12.15 -10.96
N VAL A 81 9.96 -11.32 -10.44
CA VAL A 81 10.25 -10.37 -9.37
C VAL A 81 9.34 -10.68 -8.19
N ILE A 82 9.93 -10.88 -7.03
CA ILE A 82 9.18 -11.12 -5.79
C ILE A 82 9.61 -10.07 -4.76
N ALA A 83 8.71 -9.67 -3.90
CA ALA A 83 9.08 -8.84 -2.75
C ALA A 83 8.01 -8.92 -1.65
N ASN A 84 8.49 -8.87 -0.43
CA ASN A 84 7.71 -8.52 0.74
C ASN A 84 8.33 -7.23 1.34
N PRO A 85 8.08 -6.06 0.70
CA PRO A 85 8.69 -4.82 1.12
C PRO A 85 8.22 -4.42 2.52
N PRO A 86 8.98 -3.56 3.23
CA PRO A 86 8.57 -3.08 4.54
C PRO A 86 7.27 -2.28 4.43
N PHE A 87 6.34 -2.51 5.41
CA PHE A 87 5.05 -1.82 5.46
C PHE A 87 5.18 -0.54 6.29
N GLY A 88 4.74 0.60 5.74
CA GLY A 88 4.69 1.86 6.46
C GLY A 88 6.05 2.54 6.63
N GLU A 89 7.05 2.19 5.85
CA GLU A 89 8.30 2.92 5.80
C GLU A 89 8.23 4.12 4.86
N SER A 90 8.87 5.21 5.29
CA SER A 90 8.89 6.49 4.58
C SER A 90 10.02 6.55 3.55
N TRP A 91 9.70 7.00 2.34
CA TRP A 91 10.71 7.29 1.31
C TRP A 91 11.07 8.79 1.23
N GLY A 92 10.33 9.64 1.94
CA GLY A 92 10.57 11.09 1.98
C GLY A 92 10.17 11.71 3.32
N GLY A 93 10.55 12.96 3.54
CA GLY A 93 10.34 13.65 4.80
C GLY A 93 11.39 13.31 5.87
N LYS A 94 11.06 13.59 7.12
CA LYS A 94 12.00 13.46 8.26
C LYS A 94 12.33 12.02 8.62
N ASP A 95 11.42 11.11 8.32
CA ASP A 95 11.52 9.69 8.71
C ASP A 95 12.13 8.81 7.60
N ALA A 96 12.45 9.40 6.45
CA ALA A 96 13.12 8.70 5.37
C ALA A 96 14.60 8.49 5.66
N GLY A 97 15.14 7.38 5.18
CA GLY A 97 16.59 7.14 5.19
C GLY A 97 17.35 8.23 4.42
N ASP A 98 18.60 8.52 4.85
CA ASP A 98 19.41 9.54 4.23
C ASP A 98 19.55 9.34 2.71
N GLY A 99 19.28 10.39 1.94
CA GLY A 99 19.37 10.41 0.48
C GLY A 99 18.28 9.66 -0.29
N VAL A 100 17.37 8.92 0.36
CA VAL A 100 16.29 8.16 -0.29
C VAL A 100 15.38 9.07 -1.10
N GLU A 101 14.85 10.12 -0.50
CA GLU A 101 13.95 11.06 -1.18
C GLU A 101 14.60 11.67 -2.43
N LYS A 102 15.87 12.08 -2.31
CA LYS A 102 16.61 12.64 -3.43
C LYS A 102 16.75 11.65 -4.60
N ALA A 103 17.05 10.38 -4.29
CA ALA A 103 17.20 9.32 -5.27
C ALA A 103 15.85 9.00 -5.95
N VAL A 104 14.78 8.83 -5.19
CA VAL A 104 13.43 8.57 -5.71
C VAL A 104 12.96 9.70 -6.63
N ARG A 105 13.13 10.96 -6.20
CA ARG A 105 12.77 12.13 -7.03
C ARG A 105 13.63 12.25 -8.29
N LYS A 106 14.91 11.87 -8.23
CA LYS A 106 15.79 11.82 -9.39
C LYS A 106 15.31 10.78 -10.40
N GLU A 107 14.96 9.58 -9.95
CA GLU A 107 14.40 8.52 -10.80
C GLU A 107 13.07 8.95 -11.43
N HIS A 108 12.17 9.54 -10.66
CA HIS A 108 10.89 10.03 -11.17
C HIS A 108 11.08 11.10 -12.28
N LYS A 109 12.05 12.00 -12.12
CA LYS A 109 12.36 13.04 -13.12
C LYS A 109 12.85 12.49 -14.46
N LYS A 110 13.35 11.26 -14.52
CA LYS A 110 13.72 10.59 -15.79
C LYS A 110 12.47 10.22 -16.62
N GLY A 111 11.26 10.33 -16.07
CA GLY A 111 10.02 10.00 -16.75
C GLY A 111 9.98 8.53 -17.15
N LYS A 112 9.75 8.25 -18.43
CA LYS A 112 9.63 6.86 -18.95
C LYS A 112 10.91 6.03 -18.85
N ASP A 113 12.05 6.68 -18.74
CA ASP A 113 13.36 6.02 -18.61
C ASP A 113 13.75 5.77 -17.15
N GLY A 114 12.95 6.26 -16.21
CA GLY A 114 13.15 6.05 -14.79
C GLY A 114 12.31 4.92 -14.22
N ARG A 115 12.63 4.53 -12.99
CA ARG A 115 11.93 3.45 -12.28
C ARG A 115 10.52 3.85 -11.81
N PHE A 116 10.22 5.15 -11.67
CA PHE A 116 8.98 5.67 -11.10
C PHE A 116 8.23 6.61 -12.07
N PRO A 117 7.87 6.14 -13.27
CA PRO A 117 7.29 7.00 -14.31
C PRO A 117 5.86 7.47 -14.01
N ALA A 118 5.10 6.70 -13.24
CA ALA A 118 3.65 6.90 -13.08
C ALA A 118 3.28 7.92 -12.01
N GLY A 119 4.23 8.30 -11.14
CA GLY A 119 3.97 9.22 -10.03
C GLY A 119 4.65 8.79 -8.73
N LEU A 120 4.56 9.63 -7.73
CA LEU A 120 5.10 9.37 -6.40
C LEU A 120 3.95 9.31 -5.39
N PRO A 121 3.86 8.26 -4.55
CA PRO A 121 2.87 8.17 -3.49
C PRO A 121 3.20 9.14 -2.35
N ALA A 122 2.33 9.24 -1.35
CA ALA A 122 2.63 9.95 -0.11
C ALA A 122 3.96 9.46 0.50
N THR A 123 4.74 10.39 1.06
CA THR A 123 6.11 10.13 1.52
C THR A 123 6.22 9.07 2.60
N GLY A 124 5.15 8.79 3.34
CA GLY A 124 5.08 7.80 4.41
C GLY A 124 4.84 6.35 3.96
N ASP A 125 4.72 6.08 2.64
CA ASP A 125 4.46 4.72 2.15
C ASP A 125 5.15 4.46 0.81
N MET A 126 6.12 3.55 0.80
CA MET A 126 6.91 3.21 -0.40
C MET A 126 6.40 1.99 -1.18
N GLN A 127 5.31 1.34 -0.75
CA GLN A 127 4.86 0.09 -1.36
C GLN A 127 4.57 0.22 -2.87
N LEU A 128 3.93 1.33 -3.29
CA LEU A 128 3.68 1.61 -4.70
C LEU A 128 4.96 1.95 -5.50
N LEU A 129 6.03 2.39 -4.84
CA LEU A 129 7.35 2.53 -5.49
C LEU A 129 7.94 1.15 -5.77
N PHE A 130 7.85 0.21 -4.83
CA PHE A 130 8.25 -1.18 -5.07
C PHE A 130 7.49 -1.82 -6.23
N MET A 131 6.19 -1.55 -6.37
CA MET A 131 5.41 -2.03 -7.54
C MET A 131 5.94 -1.45 -8.86
N GLN A 132 6.22 -0.14 -8.91
CA GLN A 132 6.78 0.48 -10.11
C GLN A 132 8.18 -0.07 -10.42
N HIS A 133 9.03 -0.23 -9.40
CA HIS A 133 10.35 -0.82 -9.57
C HIS A 133 10.26 -2.27 -10.06
N ALA A 134 9.34 -3.08 -9.53
CA ALA A 134 9.09 -4.42 -10.04
C ALA A 134 8.73 -4.40 -11.53
N VAL A 135 7.83 -3.50 -11.93
CA VAL A 135 7.48 -3.33 -13.35
C VAL A 135 8.70 -2.95 -14.18
N ALA A 136 9.55 -2.03 -13.70
CA ALA A 136 10.77 -1.65 -14.40
C ALA A 136 11.71 -2.86 -14.61
N LYS A 137 11.83 -3.74 -13.62
CA LYS A 137 12.71 -4.93 -13.65
C LYS A 137 12.17 -6.12 -14.43
N MET A 138 10.85 -6.22 -14.63
CA MET A 138 10.26 -7.36 -15.34
C MET A 138 10.67 -7.41 -16.82
N GLN A 139 11.07 -8.58 -17.31
CA GLN A 139 11.32 -8.86 -18.73
C GLN A 139 10.12 -8.46 -19.58
N LYS A 140 10.39 -7.83 -20.71
CA LYS A 140 9.35 -7.48 -21.70
C LYS A 140 8.60 -8.75 -22.15
N LYS A 141 7.29 -8.66 -22.28
CA LYS A 141 6.35 -9.69 -22.78
C LYS A 141 6.19 -10.94 -21.92
N VAL A 142 7.06 -11.21 -20.95
CA VAL A 142 7.00 -12.48 -20.19
C VAL A 142 7.25 -12.30 -18.70
N GLY A 143 7.78 -11.16 -18.27
CA GLY A 143 8.10 -10.90 -16.86
C GLY A 143 6.86 -10.88 -15.98
N ARG A 144 7.00 -11.38 -14.77
CA ARG A 144 5.94 -11.42 -13.77
C ARG A 144 6.46 -11.01 -12.41
N ALA A 145 5.59 -10.40 -11.60
CA ALA A 145 5.93 -10.05 -10.24
C ALA A 145 4.85 -10.50 -9.26
N ALA A 146 5.28 -10.81 -8.03
CA ALA A 146 4.41 -11.03 -6.89
C ALA A 146 4.89 -10.16 -5.72
N ILE A 147 4.08 -9.17 -5.35
CA ILE A 147 4.43 -8.19 -4.31
C ILE A 147 3.43 -8.30 -3.17
N ILE A 148 3.93 -8.51 -1.96
CA ILE A 148 3.11 -8.51 -0.75
C ILE A 148 2.97 -7.08 -0.26
N THR A 149 1.74 -6.67 0.07
CA THR A 149 1.43 -5.33 0.57
C THR A 149 0.39 -5.38 1.68
N ASN A 150 0.23 -4.27 2.39
CA ASN A 150 -0.99 -4.01 3.15
C ASN A 150 -2.10 -3.46 2.22
N GLY A 151 -3.22 -3.01 2.79
CA GLY A 151 -4.35 -2.47 2.00
C GLY A 151 -4.11 -1.09 1.37
N SER A 152 -3.11 -0.34 1.83
CA SER A 152 -2.86 1.05 1.38
C SER A 152 -2.80 1.20 -0.16
N PRO A 153 -2.06 0.37 -0.91
CA PRO A 153 -2.02 0.46 -2.36
C PRO A 153 -3.37 0.34 -3.07
N LEU A 154 -4.38 -0.27 -2.45
CA LEU A 154 -5.69 -0.46 -3.04
C LEU A 154 -6.55 0.81 -3.03
N PHE A 155 -6.49 1.60 -1.94
CA PHE A 155 -7.46 2.67 -1.71
C PHE A 155 -6.88 4.01 -1.26
N SER A 156 -5.58 4.09 -0.91
CA SER A 156 -4.99 5.36 -0.47
C SER A 156 -4.93 6.40 -1.58
N GLY A 157 -5.00 7.67 -1.15
CA GLY A 157 -4.95 8.81 -2.05
C GLY A 157 -6.30 9.15 -2.69
N ASN A 158 -6.39 10.38 -3.19
CA ASN A 158 -7.53 10.87 -3.96
C ASN A 158 -7.26 10.79 -5.47
N THR A 159 -8.21 11.20 -6.29
CA THR A 159 -8.14 11.11 -7.77
C THR A 159 -6.95 11.85 -8.40
N THR A 160 -6.35 12.81 -7.71
CA THR A 160 -5.20 13.60 -8.20
C THR A 160 -3.87 13.16 -7.56
N SER A 161 -3.90 12.25 -6.59
CA SER A 161 -2.71 11.82 -5.87
C SER A 161 -1.81 10.91 -6.71
N GLY A 162 -0.54 10.80 -6.29
CA GLY A 162 0.42 9.90 -6.92
C GLY A 162 0.00 8.44 -6.85
N GLU A 163 -0.64 8.01 -5.75
CA GLU A 163 -1.17 6.65 -5.58
C GLU A 163 -2.21 6.33 -6.66
N SER A 164 -3.13 7.25 -6.90
CA SER A 164 -4.15 7.09 -7.94
C SER A 164 -3.53 7.03 -9.34
N GLN A 165 -2.52 7.86 -9.62
CA GLN A 165 -1.82 7.85 -10.91
C GLN A 165 -1.04 6.55 -11.12
N ILE A 166 -0.44 5.99 -10.06
CA ILE A 166 0.26 4.70 -10.14
C ILE A 166 -0.73 3.56 -10.38
N ARG A 167 -1.86 3.51 -9.66
CA ARG A 167 -2.92 2.52 -9.95
C ARG A 167 -3.43 2.63 -11.37
N ARG A 168 -3.69 3.84 -11.84
CA ARG A 168 -4.09 4.10 -13.22
C ARG A 168 -3.07 3.55 -14.21
N TYR A 169 -1.78 3.84 -14.01
CA TYR A 169 -0.70 3.34 -14.85
C TYR A 169 -0.68 1.81 -14.92
N LEU A 170 -0.82 1.14 -13.76
CA LEU A 170 -0.82 -0.32 -13.69
C LEU A 170 -2.02 -0.92 -14.42
N LEU A 171 -3.21 -0.31 -14.32
CA LEU A 171 -4.44 -0.77 -14.98
C LEU A 171 -4.45 -0.44 -16.47
N GLU A 172 -4.12 0.78 -16.89
CA GLU A 172 -4.10 1.20 -18.30
C GLU A 172 -3.09 0.39 -19.13
N ASN A 173 -1.95 -0.01 -18.53
CA ASN A 173 -0.97 -0.87 -19.18
C ASN A 173 -1.24 -2.36 -19.01
N ASP A 174 -2.41 -2.73 -18.47
CA ASP A 174 -2.85 -4.10 -18.26
C ASP A 174 -1.87 -4.96 -17.45
N LEU A 175 -1.20 -4.36 -16.46
CA LEU A 175 -0.15 -5.01 -15.69
C LEU A 175 -0.68 -5.80 -14.49
N VAL A 176 -1.84 -5.44 -13.92
CA VAL A 176 -2.42 -6.14 -12.77
C VAL A 176 -3.15 -7.39 -13.26
N GLU A 177 -2.62 -8.57 -12.94
CA GLU A 177 -3.22 -9.84 -13.32
C GLU A 177 -4.17 -10.37 -12.25
N ALA A 178 -3.75 -10.30 -10.96
CA ALA A 178 -4.60 -10.70 -9.84
C ALA A 178 -4.23 -9.95 -8.56
N ILE A 179 -5.20 -9.87 -7.65
CA ILE A 179 -5.03 -9.41 -6.27
C ILE A 179 -5.61 -10.47 -5.36
N ILE A 180 -4.79 -11.01 -4.45
CA ILE A 180 -5.16 -12.08 -3.54
C ILE A 180 -5.17 -11.52 -2.12
N GLY A 181 -6.35 -11.43 -1.50
CA GLY A 181 -6.49 -11.11 -0.09
C GLY A 181 -6.08 -12.31 0.77
N LEU A 182 -5.11 -12.14 1.65
CA LEU A 182 -4.56 -13.18 2.50
C LEU A 182 -4.99 -12.99 3.96
N PRO A 183 -4.97 -14.03 4.78
CA PRO A 183 -5.32 -13.95 6.20
C PRO A 183 -4.45 -12.94 6.95
N SER A 184 -5.00 -12.26 7.94
CA SER A 184 -4.23 -11.49 8.91
C SER A 184 -3.41 -12.41 9.83
N GLN A 185 -2.46 -11.84 10.58
CA GLN A 185 -1.63 -12.56 11.57
C GLN A 185 -0.72 -13.67 10.98
N LEU A 186 -0.33 -13.52 9.72
CA LEU A 186 0.64 -14.41 9.06
C LEU A 186 2.10 -14.00 9.34
N PHE A 187 2.37 -12.76 9.74
CA PHE A 187 3.72 -12.23 9.98
C PHE A 187 4.03 -12.01 11.45
N TYR A 188 5.33 -12.05 11.81
CA TYR A 188 5.81 -11.95 13.19
C TYR A 188 5.59 -10.56 13.82
N ASN A 189 5.62 -9.51 13.01
CA ASN A 189 5.66 -8.10 13.44
C ASN A 189 4.36 -7.33 13.20
N THR A 190 3.41 -7.91 12.47
CA THR A 190 2.15 -7.24 12.13
C THR A 190 0.97 -8.21 12.15
N ASP A 191 -0.22 -7.66 12.44
CA ASP A 191 -1.50 -8.37 12.42
C ASP A 191 -2.49 -7.79 11.37
N ILE A 192 -2.01 -6.86 10.54
CA ILE A 192 -2.83 -6.22 9.50
C ILE A 192 -3.20 -7.18 8.37
N ALA A 193 -4.28 -6.84 7.65
CA ALA A 193 -4.63 -7.53 6.41
C ALA A 193 -3.55 -7.31 5.34
N ILE A 194 -3.24 -8.35 4.61
CA ILE A 194 -2.21 -8.36 3.57
C ILE A 194 -2.76 -8.84 2.24
N TYR A 195 -2.15 -8.38 1.18
CA TYR A 195 -2.55 -8.66 -0.19
C TYR A 195 -1.32 -9.05 -1.02
N ALA A 196 -1.46 -10.05 -1.87
CA ALA A 196 -0.47 -10.36 -2.87
C ALA A 196 -0.92 -9.79 -4.23
N PHE A 197 -0.19 -8.80 -4.73
CA PHE A 197 -0.38 -8.29 -6.09
C PHE A 197 0.41 -9.14 -7.07
N ILE A 198 -0.27 -9.68 -8.06
CA ILE A 198 0.34 -10.41 -9.17
C ILE A 198 0.34 -9.49 -10.39
N LEU A 199 1.55 -9.10 -10.81
CA LEU A 199 1.76 -8.27 -11.99
C LEU A 199 2.32 -9.10 -13.13
N SER A 200 1.92 -8.78 -14.36
CA SER A 200 2.36 -9.50 -15.55
C SER A 200 2.57 -8.54 -16.74
N LYS A 201 3.68 -8.68 -17.45
CA LYS A 201 3.93 -8.05 -18.77
C LYS A 201 3.54 -8.96 -19.94
N GLY A 202 2.98 -10.11 -19.66
CA GLY A 202 2.54 -11.09 -20.65
C GLY A 202 1.43 -11.94 -20.08
N LYS A 203 0.26 -11.35 -19.95
CA LYS A 203 -0.96 -12.09 -19.59
C LYS A 203 -1.27 -13.11 -20.68
N ARG A 204 -1.94 -14.18 -20.33
CA ARG A 204 -2.57 -15.07 -21.30
C ARG A 204 -3.77 -14.37 -21.92
N GLU A 205 -4.14 -14.75 -23.14
CA GLU A 205 -5.23 -14.16 -23.90
C GLU A 205 -6.56 -14.06 -23.08
N GLU A 206 -6.91 -15.12 -22.36
CA GLU A 206 -8.11 -15.14 -21.52
C GLU A 206 -8.09 -14.16 -20.33
N ARG A 207 -6.88 -13.66 -19.96
CA ARG A 207 -6.65 -12.71 -18.86
C ARG A 207 -6.41 -11.27 -19.31
N GLU A 208 -6.25 -11.04 -20.61
CA GLU A 208 -6.04 -9.70 -21.14
C GLU A 208 -7.22 -8.79 -20.86
N GLY A 209 -6.93 -7.58 -20.41
CA GLY A 209 -7.93 -6.59 -20.03
C GLY A 209 -8.69 -6.91 -18.73
N LYS A 210 -8.33 -7.97 -18.00
CA LYS A 210 -9.06 -8.42 -16.81
C LYS A 210 -8.18 -8.46 -15.57
N VAL A 211 -8.82 -8.33 -14.42
CA VAL A 211 -8.20 -8.44 -13.09
C VAL A 211 -8.97 -9.47 -12.27
N GLN A 212 -8.26 -10.47 -11.76
CA GLN A 212 -8.84 -11.47 -10.86
C GLN A 212 -8.66 -11.04 -9.41
N PHE A 213 -9.75 -11.00 -8.65
CA PHE A 213 -9.72 -10.84 -7.20
C PHE A 213 -9.99 -12.17 -6.52
N ILE A 214 -9.12 -12.55 -5.61
CA ILE A 214 -9.26 -13.79 -4.83
C ILE A 214 -9.33 -13.41 -3.36
N ASP A 215 -10.45 -13.68 -2.72
CA ASP A 215 -10.59 -13.59 -1.28
C ASP A 215 -10.18 -14.93 -0.64
N ALA A 216 -8.96 -14.99 -0.14
CA ALA A 216 -8.41 -16.10 0.59
C ALA A 216 -8.22 -15.77 2.07
N THR A 217 -8.90 -14.77 2.61
CA THR A 217 -8.76 -14.31 3.99
C THR A 217 -9.14 -15.36 5.03
N ASP A 218 -9.98 -16.34 4.66
CA ASP A 218 -10.35 -17.48 5.50
C ASP A 218 -9.43 -18.72 5.33
N MET A 219 -8.45 -18.66 4.41
CA MET A 219 -7.51 -19.75 4.14
C MET A 219 -6.37 -19.78 5.17
N TRP A 220 -6.65 -20.19 6.42
CA TRP A 220 -5.64 -20.28 7.46
C TRP A 220 -5.91 -21.42 8.45
N THR A 221 -4.87 -21.82 9.14
CA THR A 221 -4.90 -22.76 10.27
C THR A 221 -4.12 -22.19 11.45
N PRO A 222 -4.55 -22.43 12.71
CA PRO A 222 -3.86 -21.87 13.86
C PRO A 222 -2.49 -22.54 14.08
N LEU A 223 -1.49 -21.75 14.45
CA LEU A 223 -0.23 -22.25 14.94
C LEU A 223 -0.39 -22.90 16.31
N LYS A 224 0.41 -23.92 16.62
CA LYS A 224 0.46 -24.53 17.97
C LYS A 224 0.96 -23.56 19.04
N ARG A 225 1.87 -22.66 18.68
CA ARG A 225 2.40 -21.56 19.50
C ARG A 225 2.47 -20.30 18.66
N SER A 226 2.09 -19.18 19.26
CA SER A 226 2.28 -17.87 18.63
C SER A 226 3.76 -17.51 18.56
N LEU A 227 4.16 -16.87 17.47
CA LEU A 227 5.52 -16.36 17.26
C LEU A 227 5.39 -14.83 17.04
N GLY A 228 5.54 -14.06 18.10
CA GLY A 228 5.20 -12.65 18.09
C GLY A 228 3.72 -12.44 17.77
N LYS A 229 3.40 -11.62 16.77
CA LYS A 229 2.03 -11.40 16.27
C LYS A 229 1.54 -12.53 15.34
N LYS A 230 2.41 -13.38 14.85
CA LYS A 230 2.05 -14.50 14.00
C LYS A 230 1.32 -15.57 14.79
N ARG A 231 0.06 -15.81 14.46
CA ARG A 231 -0.83 -16.80 15.10
C ARG A 231 -1.41 -17.78 14.09
N ARG A 232 -1.27 -17.49 12.80
CA ARG A 232 -1.87 -18.23 11.69
C ARG A 232 -0.79 -18.65 10.69
N GLU A 233 -1.07 -19.74 10.01
CA GLU A 233 -0.31 -20.21 8.86
C GLU A 233 -1.28 -20.64 7.76
N ILE A 234 -0.82 -20.65 6.52
CA ILE A 234 -1.58 -21.22 5.40
C ILE A 234 -1.04 -22.64 5.18
N SER A 235 -1.88 -23.62 5.33
CA SER A 235 -1.49 -25.03 5.15
C SER A 235 -1.18 -25.33 3.68
N LYS A 236 -0.41 -26.41 3.41
CA LYS A 236 -0.10 -26.82 2.03
C LYS A 236 -1.36 -27.04 1.18
N LYS A 237 -2.41 -27.63 1.76
CA LYS A 237 -3.69 -27.85 1.06
C LYS A 237 -4.36 -26.53 0.69
N GLN A 238 -4.34 -25.54 1.61
CA GLN A 238 -4.88 -24.21 1.36
C GLN A 238 -4.06 -23.44 0.31
N ILE A 239 -2.72 -23.53 0.33
CA ILE A 239 -1.84 -22.97 -0.71
C ILE A 239 -2.19 -23.58 -2.07
N THR A 240 -2.34 -24.91 -2.16
CA THR A 240 -2.75 -25.57 -3.40
C THR A 240 -4.08 -25.02 -3.90
N LEU A 241 -5.09 -24.91 -3.04
CA LEU A 241 -6.39 -24.38 -3.42
C LEU A 241 -6.34 -22.91 -3.89
N ILE A 242 -5.55 -22.06 -3.22
CA ILE A 242 -5.33 -20.67 -3.65
C ILE A 242 -4.69 -20.62 -5.05
N THR A 243 -3.67 -21.45 -5.27
CA THR A 243 -2.98 -21.50 -6.58
C THR A 243 -3.85 -22.08 -7.68
N GLU A 244 -4.69 -23.07 -7.37
CA GLU A 244 -5.70 -23.60 -8.30
C GLU A 244 -6.73 -22.53 -8.67
N MET A 245 -7.31 -21.84 -7.67
CA MET A 245 -8.27 -20.74 -7.92
C MET A 245 -7.66 -19.66 -8.81
N TYR A 246 -6.39 -19.34 -8.59
CA TYR A 246 -5.67 -18.41 -9.45
C TYR A 246 -5.48 -18.95 -10.86
N SER A 247 -5.08 -20.22 -10.99
CA SER A 247 -4.77 -20.86 -12.29
C SER A 247 -6.01 -21.11 -13.15
N ASP A 248 -7.11 -21.52 -12.53
CA ASP A 248 -8.38 -21.82 -13.19
C ASP A 248 -9.01 -20.59 -13.84
N PHE A 249 -8.68 -19.41 -13.32
CA PHE A 249 -9.19 -18.13 -13.80
C PHE A 249 -10.72 -18.15 -14.03
N ALA A 250 -11.45 -18.61 -13.03
CA ALA A 250 -12.90 -18.69 -13.06
C ALA A 250 -13.51 -18.01 -11.83
N PRO A 251 -14.64 -17.30 -11.98
CA PRO A 251 -15.38 -16.80 -10.82
C PRO A 251 -16.03 -17.96 -10.07
N GLY A 252 -16.18 -17.82 -8.77
CA GLY A 252 -16.85 -18.82 -7.94
C GLY A 252 -16.25 -18.99 -6.57
N LYS A 253 -16.83 -19.92 -5.82
CA LYS A 253 -16.41 -20.26 -4.47
C LYS A 253 -15.98 -21.72 -4.40
N LYS A 254 -14.94 -21.97 -3.60
CA LYS A 254 -14.52 -23.32 -3.19
C LYS A 254 -14.38 -23.38 -1.68
N THR A 255 -14.50 -24.54 -1.10
CA THR A 255 -14.34 -24.79 0.33
C THR A 255 -13.32 -25.86 0.60
N ILE A 256 -12.66 -25.77 1.74
CA ILE A 256 -11.78 -26.81 2.24
C ILE A 256 -11.92 -26.92 3.76
N TRP A 257 -12.09 -28.16 4.25
CA TRP A 257 -12.18 -28.42 5.68
C TRP A 257 -10.84 -28.24 6.37
N ASP A 258 -10.83 -27.44 7.43
CA ASP A 258 -9.66 -27.27 8.33
C ASP A 258 -9.87 -28.06 9.61
N GLU A 259 -9.05 -29.10 9.83
CA GLU A 259 -9.16 -30.02 10.95
C GLU A 259 -8.91 -29.33 12.31
N LYS A 260 -8.02 -28.34 12.35
CA LYS A 260 -7.69 -27.63 13.61
C LYS A 260 -8.78 -26.65 14.01
N ARG A 261 -9.39 -25.97 13.04
CA ARG A 261 -10.49 -25.03 13.28
C ARG A 261 -11.86 -25.71 13.36
N LYS A 262 -11.98 -26.95 12.87
CA LYS A 262 -13.25 -27.66 12.66
C LYS A 262 -14.23 -26.78 11.89
N HIS A 263 -13.78 -26.23 10.77
CA HIS A 263 -14.48 -25.23 9.98
C HIS A 263 -14.21 -25.40 8.49
N ASP A 264 -15.23 -25.19 7.69
CA ASP A 264 -15.09 -25.10 6.22
C ASP A 264 -14.54 -23.72 5.85
N CYS A 265 -13.26 -23.67 5.52
CA CYS A 265 -12.62 -22.45 5.03
C CYS A 265 -13.11 -22.16 3.60
N VAL A 266 -13.51 -20.93 3.35
CA VAL A 266 -14.06 -20.48 2.06
C VAL A 266 -13.06 -19.61 1.32
N ILE A 267 -12.91 -19.86 0.01
CA ILE A 267 -12.17 -18.99 -0.91
C ILE A 267 -13.12 -18.56 -2.03
N GLU A 268 -13.05 -17.30 -2.43
CA GLU A 268 -13.89 -16.74 -3.49
C GLU A 268 -13.04 -16.07 -4.56
N SER A 269 -13.34 -16.31 -5.84
CA SER A 269 -12.73 -15.61 -6.98
C SER A 269 -13.78 -14.81 -7.72
N LYS A 270 -13.44 -13.57 -8.07
CA LYS A 270 -14.19 -12.68 -8.95
C LYS A 270 -13.28 -12.15 -10.04
N ILE A 271 -13.82 -11.96 -11.23
CA ILE A 271 -13.09 -11.42 -12.38
C ILE A 271 -13.81 -10.16 -12.82
N PHE A 272 -13.05 -9.10 -12.99
CA PHE A 272 -13.54 -7.79 -13.40
C PHE A 272 -12.78 -7.35 -14.66
N ASP A 273 -13.45 -6.61 -15.51
CA ASP A 273 -12.77 -5.87 -16.57
C ASP A 273 -12.00 -4.70 -15.97
N ARG A 274 -10.78 -4.46 -16.41
CA ARG A 274 -9.91 -3.41 -15.84
C ARG A 274 -10.54 -2.02 -15.94
N GLU A 275 -11.38 -1.79 -16.96
CA GLU A 275 -12.10 -0.55 -17.18
C GLU A 275 -13.06 -0.22 -16.05
N GLU A 276 -13.57 -1.22 -15.33
CA GLU A 276 -14.45 -1.00 -14.17
C GLU A 276 -13.76 -0.24 -13.03
N PHE A 277 -12.41 -0.26 -12.99
CA PHE A 277 -11.61 0.48 -12.01
C PHE A 277 -11.10 1.85 -12.54
N LEU A 278 -11.29 2.14 -13.82
CA LEU A 278 -10.85 3.37 -14.50
C LEU A 278 -12.03 4.33 -14.64
N TYR A 279 -12.57 4.79 -13.53
CA TYR A 279 -13.68 5.74 -13.50
C TYR A 279 -13.25 7.10 -12.95
N LYS A 280 -14.04 8.13 -13.26
CA LYS A 280 -13.95 9.47 -12.67
C LYS A 280 -15.06 9.63 -11.67
N GLU A 281 -14.69 9.94 -10.45
CA GLU A 281 -15.63 10.30 -9.40
C GLU A 281 -15.93 11.81 -9.48
N TRP A 282 -17.20 12.17 -9.54
CA TRP A 282 -17.65 13.56 -9.56
C TRP A 282 -18.47 13.82 -8.31
N SER A 283 -18.02 14.75 -7.49
CA SER A 283 -18.85 15.27 -6.41
C SER A 283 -19.76 16.35 -6.96
N VAL A 284 -21.05 16.06 -7.08
CA VAL A 284 -22.04 17.04 -7.48
C VAL A 284 -22.52 17.75 -6.22
N TYR A 285 -22.10 19.00 -6.07
CA TYR A 285 -22.61 19.85 -5.01
C TYR A 285 -23.94 20.46 -5.47
N GLN A 286 -25.03 20.08 -4.83
CA GLN A 286 -26.26 20.85 -4.96
C GLN A 286 -26.15 22.04 -4.00
N PRO A 287 -26.43 23.27 -4.46
CA PRO A 287 -26.55 24.37 -3.54
C PRO A 287 -27.62 24.02 -2.51
N LEU A 288 -27.26 24.11 -1.24
CA LEU A 288 -28.21 23.90 -0.14
C LEU A 288 -29.34 24.91 -0.33
N GLN A 289 -30.47 24.42 -0.80
CA GLN A 289 -31.73 25.21 -0.75
C GLN A 289 -32.14 25.28 0.72
N ARG A 290 -31.60 26.27 1.43
CA ARG A 290 -32.06 26.63 2.75
C ARG A 290 -33.17 27.64 2.56
N SER A 291 -34.40 27.21 2.72
CA SER A 291 -35.49 28.14 3.05
C SER A 291 -35.47 28.31 4.57
N GLY A 292 -35.06 29.45 5.03
CA GLY A 292 -35.14 29.80 6.46
C GLY A 292 -36.29 30.81 6.63
N ALA A 293 -37.36 30.45 7.31
CA ALA A 293 -38.29 31.46 7.82
C ALA A 293 -37.69 32.03 9.10
N ILE A 294 -37.61 33.33 9.21
CA ILE A 294 -37.24 34.01 10.45
C ILE A 294 -38.49 33.98 11.36
N ASN A 295 -38.57 32.97 12.20
CA ASN A 295 -39.63 32.83 13.22
C ASN A 295 -39.01 32.49 14.57
N ALA A 296 -39.82 32.51 15.64
CA ALA A 296 -39.34 32.27 17.01
C ALA A 296 -38.64 30.94 17.16
N GLU A 297 -39.12 29.89 16.49
CA GLU A 297 -38.55 28.52 16.57
C GLU A 297 -37.15 28.45 15.91
N THR A 298 -36.97 29.07 14.74
CA THR A 298 -35.66 29.06 14.08
C THR A 298 -34.65 29.93 14.79
N ILE A 299 -35.07 31.05 15.40
CA ILE A 299 -34.20 31.86 16.27
C ILE A 299 -33.76 31.08 17.51
N GLU A 300 -34.69 30.38 18.15
CA GLU A 300 -34.38 29.56 19.35
C GLU A 300 -33.48 28.36 19.00
N ALA A 301 -33.73 27.68 17.87
CA ALA A 301 -32.86 26.62 17.37
C ALA A 301 -31.44 27.13 17.06
N LEU A 302 -31.32 28.33 16.52
CA LEU A 302 -30.03 28.97 16.21
C LEU A 302 -29.27 29.33 17.50
N ARG A 303 -29.96 29.86 18.50
CA ARG A 303 -29.40 30.18 19.82
C ARG A 303 -28.91 28.92 20.55
N ASN A 304 -29.60 27.82 20.41
CA ASN A 304 -29.25 26.53 21.02
C ASN A 304 -28.22 25.74 20.19
N SER A 305 -27.80 26.26 19.02
CA SER A 305 -26.82 25.56 18.18
C SER A 305 -25.42 25.58 18.80
N ALA A 306 -24.65 24.51 18.58
CA ALA A 306 -23.26 24.43 19.03
C ALA A 306 -22.39 25.58 18.46
N TYR A 307 -22.70 26.04 17.25
CA TYR A 307 -22.02 27.18 16.63
C TYR A 307 -22.27 28.48 17.35
N PHE A 308 -23.53 28.78 17.71
CA PHE A 308 -23.89 29.97 18.47
C PHE A 308 -23.24 29.94 19.87
N THR A 309 -23.38 28.81 20.57
CA THR A 309 -22.80 28.65 21.92
C THR A 309 -21.27 28.81 21.90
N ALA A 310 -20.59 28.25 20.89
CA ALA A 310 -19.13 28.35 20.77
C ALA A 310 -18.67 29.80 20.50
N ASN A 311 -19.44 30.60 19.77
CA ASN A 311 -19.08 31.97 19.40
C ASN A 311 -19.55 33.02 20.44
N THR A 312 -20.70 32.83 21.06
CA THR A 312 -21.17 33.74 22.15
C THR A 312 -20.39 33.59 23.44
N ASN A 313 -19.87 32.39 23.76
CA ASN A 313 -18.97 32.19 24.91
C ASN A 313 -17.62 32.92 24.79
N ILE A 314 -17.33 33.51 23.61
CA ILE A 314 -16.11 34.32 23.44
C ILE A 314 -16.32 35.73 24.02
N PHE A 315 -17.56 36.26 23.98
CA PHE A 315 -17.85 37.62 24.45
C PHE A 315 -18.15 37.61 25.97
N ASN A 316 -17.43 38.45 26.68
CA ASN A 316 -17.62 38.75 28.08
C ASN A 316 -17.56 40.28 28.26
N GLU A 317 -18.68 40.89 28.58
CA GLU A 317 -18.85 42.35 28.62
C GLU A 317 -17.88 43.02 29.60
N ALA A 318 -17.78 42.51 30.83
CA ALA A 318 -16.88 43.05 31.83
C ALA A 318 -15.40 42.98 31.43
N LYS A 319 -15.00 41.86 30.79
CA LYS A 319 -13.65 41.70 30.24
C LYS A 319 -13.39 42.54 29.03
N PHE A 320 -14.40 42.80 28.22
CA PHE A 320 -14.29 43.69 27.05
C PHE A 320 -14.10 45.13 27.51
N GLU A 321 -14.87 45.65 28.46
CA GLU A 321 -14.75 46.98 29.07
C GLU A 321 -13.37 47.16 29.71
N GLU A 322 -12.88 46.20 30.51
CA GLU A 322 -11.55 46.22 31.11
C GLU A 322 -10.45 46.32 30.05
N LEU A 323 -10.56 45.57 28.95
CA LEU A 323 -9.60 45.62 27.86
C LEU A 323 -9.73 46.90 27.01
N GLU A 324 -10.91 47.51 26.95
CA GLU A 324 -11.16 48.79 26.24
C GLU A 324 -10.55 49.98 26.99
N GLU A 325 -10.60 49.96 28.31
CA GLU A 325 -10.01 51.01 29.17
C GLU A 325 -8.48 50.96 29.21
N ASN A 326 -7.89 49.79 29.01
CA ASN A 326 -6.42 49.58 28.97
C ASN A 326 -5.80 49.99 27.63
N ASN A 327 -5.37 51.25 27.52
CA ASN A 327 -4.72 51.77 26.30
C ASN A 327 -3.43 52.56 26.65
N PRO A 328 -2.22 52.20 26.17
CA PRO A 328 -1.93 51.14 25.19
C PRO A 328 -1.96 49.73 25.80
N ARG A 329 -2.46 48.78 25.04
CA ARG A 329 -2.52 47.33 25.42
C ARG A 329 -1.20 46.62 25.17
N SER A 330 -0.92 45.60 25.99
CA SER A 330 0.12 44.65 25.66
C SER A 330 -0.30 43.78 24.43
N ASP A 331 0.65 43.14 23.77
CA ASP A 331 0.37 42.21 22.65
C ASP A 331 -0.62 41.08 23.01
N ALA A 332 -0.57 40.65 24.27
CA ALA A 332 -1.48 39.61 24.78
C ALA A 332 -2.91 40.17 24.98
N ASP A 333 -3.01 41.38 25.53
CA ASP A 333 -4.30 42.06 25.77
C ASP A 333 -4.93 42.50 24.45
N GLU A 334 -4.13 42.91 23.48
CA GLU A 334 -4.65 43.22 22.14
C GLU A 334 -5.26 42.01 21.45
N LYS A 335 -4.61 40.85 21.55
CA LYS A 335 -5.17 39.57 21.04
C LYS A 335 -6.45 39.20 21.77
N ALA A 336 -6.50 39.41 23.07
CA ALA A 336 -7.69 39.15 23.89
C ALA A 336 -8.82 40.11 23.52
N TYR A 337 -8.52 41.38 23.33
CA TYR A 337 -9.47 42.41 22.89
C TYR A 337 -10.08 42.08 21.51
N GLN A 338 -9.24 41.75 20.53
CA GLN A 338 -9.70 41.38 19.20
C GLN A 338 -10.59 40.13 19.22
N LYS A 339 -10.34 39.23 20.15
CA LYS A 339 -11.19 38.05 20.36
C LYS A 339 -12.55 38.45 20.92
N GLN A 340 -12.57 39.33 21.91
CA GLN A 340 -13.82 39.85 22.51
C GLN A 340 -14.63 40.67 21.50
N LEU A 341 -13.96 41.51 20.69
CA LEU A 341 -14.58 42.31 19.63
C LEU A 341 -15.33 41.43 18.61
N LYS A 342 -14.68 40.37 18.14
CA LYS A 342 -15.31 39.39 17.22
C LYS A 342 -16.52 38.70 17.87
N GLY A 343 -16.44 38.34 19.14
CA GLY A 343 -17.55 37.74 19.88
C GLY A 343 -18.73 38.73 20.00
N ARG A 344 -18.46 40.02 20.24
CA ARG A 344 -19.47 41.08 20.32
C ARG A 344 -20.15 41.33 18.98
N GLU A 345 -19.37 41.43 17.89
CA GLU A 345 -19.91 41.61 16.51
C GLU A 345 -20.80 40.40 16.14
N PHE A 346 -20.40 39.20 16.47
CA PHE A 346 -21.20 37.99 16.22
C PHE A 346 -22.54 38.05 17.01
N THR A 347 -22.47 38.40 18.29
CA THR A 347 -23.67 38.50 19.13
C THR A 347 -24.63 39.59 18.68
N ALA A 348 -24.12 40.70 18.17
CA ALA A 348 -24.91 41.78 17.66
C ALA A 348 -25.55 41.52 16.26
N SER A 349 -24.97 40.57 15.49
CA SER A 349 -25.45 40.21 14.15
C SER A 349 -26.49 39.09 14.14
N VAL A 350 -26.70 38.41 15.27
CA VAL A 350 -27.66 37.33 15.47
C VAL A 350 -28.86 37.82 16.28
#